data_35e6264795daf21553216f2e69bfac4e
#
_entry.id   35e6264795daf21553216f2e69bfac4e
#
_cell.length_a   1.000
_cell.length_b   1.000
_cell.length_c   1.000
_cell.angle_alpha   90.00
_cell.angle_beta   90.00
_cell.angle_gamma   90.00
#
_symmetry.space_group_name_H-M   'P 1'
#
loop_
_entity.id
_entity.type
_entity.pdbx_description
1 polymer ?
#
loop_
_entity_poly.entity_id
_entity_poly.type
_entity_poly.pdbx_seq_one_letter_code
_entity_poly.pdbx_strand_id
1 'polypeptide(L)'
;MKIIDAKLQIVEVFLETPFPSTWNPANPETKLFVTIAEVITDDGIHGYGTACDSSQLLAGIWDTHIKPLMIGKEITEVEAINTGLVNASLYAYRPWCVEVAVWDALGKYANLPIYKMLGGSKGKVLAYASTGSLKYVEERIEDADRFIEEGFKMMKLRAHHDDPFEDVKIIGAIKAHVGDKLKISVDANQGWFFTGKRTVA
;
A
#
# COMPACT_ATOMS: atom_id res chain seq x y z
N MET A 1 13.06 2.49 -27.40
CA MET A 1 11.83 1.80 -26.98
C MET A 1 10.87 2.83 -26.42
N LYS A 2 9.81 3.08 -27.19
CA LYS A 2 8.85 4.15 -26.88
C LYS A 2 7.55 3.57 -26.34
N ILE A 3 6.92 4.30 -25.43
CA ILE A 3 5.57 4.00 -24.97
C ILE A 3 4.59 4.39 -26.08
N ILE A 4 3.84 3.41 -26.59
CA ILE A 4 2.86 3.61 -27.67
C ILE A 4 1.41 3.61 -27.18
N ASP A 5 1.15 2.97 -26.05
CA ASP A 5 -0.17 2.97 -25.44
C ASP A 5 -0.07 2.79 -23.92
N ALA A 6 -1.11 3.23 -23.23
CA ALA A 6 -1.30 2.98 -21.80
C ALA A 6 -2.79 2.79 -21.49
N LYS A 7 -3.08 1.82 -20.61
CA LYS A 7 -4.45 1.45 -20.24
C LYS A 7 -4.64 1.49 -18.74
N LEU A 8 -5.87 1.76 -18.34
CA LEU A 8 -6.30 1.71 -16.95
C LEU A 8 -7.46 0.73 -16.83
N GLN A 9 -7.34 -0.21 -15.91
CA GLN A 9 -8.44 -1.10 -15.52
C GLN A 9 -8.76 -0.90 -14.06
N ILE A 10 -10.04 -0.95 -13.72
CA ILE A 10 -10.52 -0.97 -12.34
C ILE A 10 -11.21 -2.31 -12.10
N VAL A 11 -10.69 -3.06 -11.15
CA VAL A 11 -11.23 -4.36 -10.76
C VAL A 11 -11.86 -4.23 -9.38
N GLU A 12 -13.09 -4.68 -9.25
CA GLU A 12 -13.79 -4.78 -7.98
C GLU A 12 -13.50 -6.15 -7.36
N VAL A 13 -12.93 -6.15 -6.16
CA VAL A 13 -12.61 -7.36 -5.40
C VAL A 13 -13.47 -7.40 -4.15
N PHE A 14 -14.36 -8.37 -4.05
CA PHE A 14 -15.19 -8.56 -2.87
C PHE A 14 -14.38 -9.18 -1.74
N LEU A 15 -14.55 -8.66 -0.52
CA LEU A 15 -13.92 -9.20 0.67
C LEU A 15 -14.78 -10.34 1.23
N GLU A 16 -14.18 -11.45 1.59
CA GLU A 16 -14.86 -12.57 2.25
C GLU A 16 -15.48 -12.15 3.59
N THR A 17 -14.78 -11.27 4.31
CA THR A 17 -15.25 -10.69 5.57
C THR A 17 -15.16 -9.18 5.47
N PRO A 18 -16.24 -8.44 5.82
CA PRO A 18 -16.19 -6.99 5.85
C PRO A 18 -15.05 -6.46 6.73
N PHE A 19 -14.30 -5.50 6.22
CA PHE A 19 -13.18 -4.89 6.96
C PHE A 19 -13.63 -3.59 7.63
N PRO A 20 -13.76 -3.56 8.97
CA PRO A 20 -14.06 -2.34 9.71
C PRO A 20 -12.80 -1.48 9.80
N SER A 21 -12.62 -0.57 8.85
CA SER A 21 -11.52 0.36 8.91
C SER A 21 -11.67 1.26 10.15
N THR A 22 -10.57 1.48 10.86
CA THR A 22 -10.58 2.23 12.12
C THR A 22 -10.90 3.71 11.96
N TRP A 23 -10.80 4.25 10.75
CA TRP A 23 -11.20 5.62 10.40
C TRP A 23 -12.65 5.74 9.95
N ASN A 24 -13.32 4.63 9.63
CA ASN A 24 -14.74 4.61 9.24
C ASN A 24 -15.43 3.31 9.72
N PRO A 25 -15.48 3.05 11.03
CA PRO A 25 -15.99 1.80 11.56
C PRO A 25 -17.49 1.59 11.33
N ALA A 26 -18.24 2.68 11.14
CA ALA A 26 -19.68 2.61 10.89
C ALA A 26 -20.04 2.06 9.51
N ASN A 27 -19.10 2.10 8.55
CA ASN A 27 -19.30 1.59 7.20
C ASN A 27 -18.14 0.66 6.83
N PRO A 28 -18.18 -0.61 7.26
CA PRO A 28 -17.15 -1.60 6.92
C PRO A 28 -17.02 -1.77 5.41
N GLU A 29 -15.81 -1.86 4.94
CA GLU A 29 -15.52 -2.11 3.54
C GLU A 29 -15.87 -3.56 3.20
N THR A 30 -16.73 -3.76 2.21
CA THR A 30 -17.14 -5.09 1.71
C THR A 30 -16.45 -5.45 0.41
N LYS A 31 -15.78 -4.48 -0.20
CA LYS A 31 -15.06 -4.63 -1.46
C LYS A 31 -13.92 -3.60 -1.56
N LEU A 32 -12.92 -3.94 -2.35
CA LEU A 32 -11.83 -3.05 -2.73
C LEU A 32 -11.88 -2.77 -4.23
N PHE A 33 -11.52 -1.56 -4.63
CA PHE A 33 -11.25 -1.23 -6.01
C PHE A 33 -9.75 -1.27 -6.25
N VAL A 34 -9.33 -2.20 -7.11
CA VAL A 34 -7.92 -2.33 -7.52
C VAL A 34 -7.76 -1.68 -8.88
N THR A 35 -6.95 -0.65 -8.93
CA THR A 35 -6.55 -0.01 -10.18
C THR A 35 -5.34 -0.72 -10.73
N ILE A 36 -5.38 -1.11 -12.02
CA ILE A 36 -4.26 -1.68 -12.75
C ILE A 36 -3.91 -0.72 -13.88
N ALA A 37 -2.71 -0.16 -13.84
CA ALA A 37 -2.14 0.60 -14.93
C ALA A 37 -1.27 -0.32 -15.78
N GLU A 38 -1.45 -0.28 -17.10
CA GLU A 38 -0.64 -1.00 -18.08
C GLU A 38 0.04 0.01 -19.00
N VAL A 39 1.33 -0.17 -19.22
CA VAL A 39 2.13 0.59 -20.20
C VAL A 39 2.59 -0.36 -21.29
N ILE A 40 2.42 0.02 -22.56
CA ILE A 40 2.73 -0.81 -23.72
C ILE A 40 3.76 -0.09 -24.57
N THR A 41 4.82 -0.80 -24.96
CA THR A 41 5.93 -0.28 -25.75
C THR A 41 5.87 -0.73 -27.21
N ASP A 42 6.61 -0.04 -28.09
CA ASP A 42 6.68 -0.32 -29.53
C ASP A 42 7.35 -1.64 -29.89
N ASP A 43 8.07 -2.25 -28.96
CA ASP A 43 8.67 -3.60 -29.09
C ASP A 43 7.85 -4.70 -28.36
N GLY A 44 6.64 -4.37 -27.91
CA GLY A 44 5.70 -5.35 -27.35
C GLY A 44 5.92 -5.69 -25.88
N ILE A 45 6.72 -4.93 -25.14
CA ILE A 45 6.83 -5.09 -23.69
C ILE A 45 5.65 -4.42 -23.00
N HIS A 46 5.03 -5.13 -22.07
CA HIS A 46 3.96 -4.65 -21.21
C HIS A 46 4.46 -4.50 -19.79
N GLY A 47 4.32 -3.32 -19.20
CA GLY A 47 4.59 -3.05 -17.78
C GLY A 47 3.30 -2.83 -17.00
N TYR A 48 3.25 -3.32 -15.76
CA TYR A 48 2.08 -3.27 -14.91
C TYR A 48 2.38 -2.64 -13.55
N GLY A 49 1.44 -1.87 -13.06
CA GLY A 49 1.45 -1.35 -11.70
C GLY A 49 0.04 -1.27 -11.14
N THR A 50 -0.11 -1.45 -9.82
CA THR A 50 -1.41 -1.50 -9.16
C THR A 50 -1.51 -0.51 -8.01
N ALA A 51 -2.74 -0.07 -7.71
CA ALA A 51 -3.09 0.71 -6.54
C ALA A 51 -4.47 0.30 -6.02
N CYS A 52 -4.70 0.44 -4.73
CA CYS A 52 -5.99 0.12 -4.10
C CYS A 52 -6.81 1.38 -3.76
N ASP A 53 -6.42 2.55 -4.25
CA ASP A 53 -7.05 3.83 -3.89
C ASP A 53 -7.40 4.66 -5.13
N SER A 54 -8.41 5.53 -4.97
CA SER A 54 -8.69 6.63 -5.91
C SER A 54 -8.96 6.23 -7.36
N SER A 55 -9.33 4.98 -7.58
CA SER A 55 -9.51 4.38 -8.90
C SER A 55 -10.41 5.22 -9.81
N GLN A 56 -11.54 5.69 -9.30
CA GLN A 56 -12.52 6.46 -10.08
C GLN A 56 -12.03 7.87 -10.43
N LEU A 57 -11.31 8.53 -9.49
CA LEU A 57 -10.71 9.84 -9.75
C LEU A 57 -9.63 9.73 -10.83
N LEU A 58 -8.80 8.70 -10.76
CA LEU A 58 -7.76 8.46 -11.76
C LEU A 58 -8.37 8.15 -13.14
N ALA A 59 -9.44 7.36 -13.19
CA ALA A 59 -10.15 7.07 -14.43
C ALA A 59 -10.73 8.35 -15.07
N GLY A 60 -11.25 9.27 -14.27
CA GLY A 60 -11.83 10.52 -14.76
C GLY A 60 -10.83 11.46 -15.43
N ILE A 61 -9.54 11.35 -15.10
CA ILE A 61 -8.48 12.19 -15.68
C ILE A 61 -7.51 11.40 -16.58
N TRP A 62 -7.77 10.11 -16.78
CA TRP A 62 -6.83 9.20 -17.46
C TRP A 62 -6.44 9.68 -18.85
N ASP A 63 -7.42 9.83 -19.74
CA ASP A 63 -7.17 10.16 -21.15
C ASP A 63 -6.72 11.61 -21.37
N THR A 64 -7.09 12.51 -20.47
CA THR A 64 -6.82 13.94 -20.62
C THR A 64 -5.53 14.40 -19.95
N HIS A 65 -5.15 13.79 -18.83
CA HIS A 65 -4.04 14.28 -18.00
C HIS A 65 -2.95 13.23 -17.73
N ILE A 66 -3.26 11.93 -17.71
CA ILE A 66 -2.28 10.90 -17.33
C ILE A 66 -1.66 10.25 -18.57
N LYS A 67 -2.48 9.65 -19.41
CA LYS A 67 -2.00 8.94 -20.62
C LYS A 67 -1.11 9.81 -21.51
N PRO A 68 -1.42 11.08 -21.81
CA PRO A 68 -0.59 11.94 -22.64
C PRO A 68 0.82 12.21 -22.08
N LEU A 69 1.03 12.06 -20.76
CA LEU A 69 2.34 12.24 -20.15
C LEU A 69 3.36 11.17 -20.56
N MET A 70 2.88 10.04 -21.05
CA MET A 70 3.71 8.86 -21.34
C MET A 70 3.87 8.60 -22.84
N ILE A 71 2.81 8.84 -23.62
CA ILE A 71 2.80 8.47 -25.03
C ILE A 71 3.91 9.18 -25.81
N GLY A 72 4.68 8.39 -26.57
CA GLY A 72 5.81 8.85 -27.38
C GLY A 72 7.12 9.02 -26.62
N LYS A 73 7.11 8.94 -25.28
CA LYS A 73 8.34 9.00 -24.47
C LYS A 73 9.11 7.68 -24.53
N GLU A 74 10.44 7.79 -24.41
CA GLU A 74 11.28 6.62 -24.17
C GLU A 74 11.01 6.05 -22.78
N ILE A 75 11.00 4.71 -22.65
CA ILE A 75 10.76 4.05 -21.35
C ILE A 75 11.82 4.40 -20.31
N THR A 76 12.98 4.88 -20.74
CA THR A 76 14.08 5.32 -19.86
C THR A 76 13.88 6.73 -19.31
N GLU A 77 12.91 7.50 -19.81
CA GLU A 77 12.59 8.85 -19.33
C GLU A 77 11.76 8.83 -18.03
N VAL A 78 12.08 7.91 -17.10
CA VAL A 78 11.32 7.67 -15.87
C VAL A 78 11.12 8.95 -15.06
N GLU A 79 12.19 9.73 -14.88
CA GLU A 79 12.14 10.99 -14.11
C GLU A 79 11.22 12.05 -14.76
N ALA A 80 11.25 12.18 -16.08
CA ALA A 80 10.39 13.11 -16.79
C ALA A 80 8.92 12.69 -16.70
N ILE A 81 8.64 11.39 -16.83
CA ILE A 81 7.31 10.83 -16.66
C ILE A 81 6.83 11.05 -15.22
N ASN A 82 7.66 10.71 -14.22
CA ASN A 82 7.33 10.88 -12.82
C ASN A 82 7.05 12.35 -12.45
N THR A 83 7.83 13.28 -12.95
CA THR A 83 7.58 14.72 -12.76
C THR A 83 6.19 15.12 -13.29
N GLY A 84 5.80 14.62 -14.46
CA GLY A 84 4.46 14.83 -15.01
C GLY A 84 3.37 14.24 -14.13
N LEU A 85 3.56 13.01 -13.63
CA LEU A 85 2.62 12.33 -12.72
C LEU A 85 2.48 13.07 -11.38
N VAL A 86 3.57 13.60 -10.84
CA VAL A 86 3.54 14.44 -9.62
C VAL A 86 2.72 15.71 -9.88
N ASN A 87 2.92 16.38 -11.00
CA ASN A 87 2.14 17.57 -11.35
C ASN A 87 0.66 17.25 -11.54
N ALA A 88 0.34 16.10 -12.14
CA ALA A 88 -1.04 15.64 -12.30
C ALA A 88 -1.74 15.33 -10.97
N SER A 89 -1.01 15.17 -9.86
CA SER A 89 -1.58 15.00 -8.52
C SER A 89 -2.40 16.19 -8.03
N LEU A 90 -2.31 17.33 -8.69
CA LEU A 90 -3.18 18.50 -8.46
C LEU A 90 -4.65 18.22 -8.84
N TYR A 91 -4.90 17.27 -9.74
CA TYR A 91 -6.24 16.93 -10.22
C TYR A 91 -6.81 15.67 -9.55
N ALA A 92 -5.92 14.80 -9.04
CA ALA A 92 -6.27 13.57 -8.34
C ALA A 92 -5.12 13.20 -7.40
N TYR A 93 -5.23 12.04 -6.72
CA TYR A 93 -4.07 11.51 -6.00
C TYR A 93 -2.94 11.17 -6.96
N ARG A 94 -1.69 11.23 -6.47
CA ARG A 94 -0.52 10.84 -7.25
C ARG A 94 -0.70 9.42 -7.82
N PRO A 95 -0.66 9.23 -9.14
CA PRO A 95 -0.93 7.94 -9.76
C PRO A 95 0.33 7.04 -9.76
N TRP A 96 0.83 6.68 -8.57
CA TRP A 96 2.06 5.89 -8.42
C TRP A 96 2.02 4.53 -9.13
N CYS A 97 0.83 3.94 -9.33
CA CYS A 97 0.68 2.71 -10.10
C CYS A 97 1.20 2.86 -11.53
N VAL A 98 1.09 4.04 -12.12
CA VAL A 98 1.59 4.34 -13.47
C VAL A 98 3.13 4.37 -13.48
N GLU A 99 3.74 5.02 -12.49
CA GLU A 99 5.19 5.02 -12.33
C GLU A 99 5.73 3.58 -12.14
N VAL A 100 5.04 2.76 -11.33
CA VAL A 100 5.39 1.34 -11.15
C VAL A 100 5.30 0.58 -12.48
N ALA A 101 4.27 0.83 -13.30
CA ALA A 101 4.13 0.20 -14.62
C ALA A 101 5.29 0.57 -15.56
N VAL A 102 5.76 1.81 -15.53
CA VAL A 102 6.93 2.27 -16.31
C VAL A 102 8.19 1.55 -15.83
N TRP A 103 8.42 1.47 -14.52
CA TRP A 103 9.55 0.72 -13.94
C TRP A 103 9.50 -0.77 -14.25
N ASP A 104 8.31 -1.38 -14.24
CA ASP A 104 8.13 -2.79 -14.58
C ASP A 104 8.49 -3.07 -16.05
N ALA A 105 8.03 -2.22 -16.97
CA ALA A 105 8.40 -2.31 -18.38
C ALA A 105 9.92 -2.14 -18.58
N LEU A 106 10.53 -1.17 -17.92
CA LEU A 106 11.98 -0.93 -18.00
C LEU A 106 12.77 -2.11 -17.40
N GLY A 107 12.32 -2.69 -16.29
CA GLY A 107 12.92 -3.89 -15.69
C GLY A 107 12.88 -5.09 -16.61
N LYS A 108 11.75 -5.33 -17.29
CA LYS A 108 11.59 -6.37 -18.29
C LYS A 108 12.53 -6.17 -19.49
N TYR A 109 12.60 -4.95 -19.99
CA TYR A 109 13.52 -4.58 -21.07
C TYR A 109 14.99 -4.80 -20.68
N ALA A 110 15.39 -4.34 -19.50
CA ALA A 110 16.76 -4.51 -19.01
C ALA A 110 17.08 -5.94 -18.55
N ASN A 111 16.07 -6.82 -18.48
CA ASN A 111 16.16 -8.16 -17.88
C ASN A 111 16.74 -8.12 -16.44
N LEU A 112 16.35 -7.13 -15.67
CA LEU A 112 16.80 -6.90 -14.30
C LEU A 112 15.60 -6.62 -13.38
N PRO A 113 15.58 -7.17 -12.16
CA PRO A 113 14.59 -6.76 -11.18
C PRO A 113 14.82 -5.30 -10.76
N ILE A 114 13.72 -4.58 -10.53
CA ILE A 114 13.73 -3.15 -10.21
C ILE A 114 14.68 -2.80 -9.05
N TYR A 115 14.72 -3.62 -8.01
CA TYR A 115 15.61 -3.34 -6.87
C TYR A 115 17.09 -3.29 -7.25
N LYS A 116 17.53 -4.09 -8.23
CA LYS A 116 18.91 -4.03 -8.76
C LYS A 116 19.14 -2.78 -9.58
N MET A 117 18.16 -2.37 -10.37
CA MET A 117 18.24 -1.13 -11.17
C MET A 117 18.36 0.09 -10.25
N LEU A 118 17.72 0.06 -9.09
CA LEU A 118 17.81 1.07 -8.04
C LEU A 118 19.06 0.94 -7.14
N GLY A 119 20.02 0.09 -7.50
CA GLY A 119 21.28 -0.09 -6.77
C GLY A 119 21.17 -1.01 -5.55
N GLY A 120 20.06 -1.72 -5.38
CA GLY A 120 19.89 -2.68 -4.29
C GLY A 120 20.77 -3.92 -4.44
N SER A 121 21.41 -4.32 -3.35
CA SER A 121 22.29 -5.51 -3.29
C SER A 121 21.63 -6.72 -2.64
N LYS A 122 20.56 -6.50 -1.84
CA LYS A 122 19.87 -7.55 -1.08
C LYS A 122 18.50 -7.83 -1.68
N GLY A 123 18.23 -9.09 -2.02
CA GLY A 123 16.93 -9.53 -2.52
C GLY A 123 15.87 -9.80 -1.43
N LYS A 124 16.23 -9.62 -0.15
CA LYS A 124 15.34 -9.86 1.01
C LYS A 124 15.36 -8.66 1.94
N VAL A 125 14.18 -8.29 2.43
CA VAL A 125 13.98 -7.28 3.47
C VAL A 125 13.24 -7.90 4.65
N LEU A 126 13.49 -7.39 5.86
CA LEU A 126 12.77 -7.82 7.05
C LEU A 126 11.33 -7.28 6.97
N ALA A 127 10.36 -8.19 7.07
CA ALA A 127 8.95 -7.85 7.13
C ALA A 127 8.44 -7.88 8.56
N TYR A 128 7.38 -7.12 8.83
CA TYR A 128 6.56 -7.27 10.04
C TYR A 128 5.13 -7.69 9.67
N ALA A 129 4.46 -8.40 10.58
CA ALA A 129 3.05 -8.71 10.45
C ALA A 129 2.22 -7.46 10.78
N SER A 130 1.48 -6.93 9.81
CA SER A 130 0.62 -5.76 9.98
C SER A 130 -0.79 -6.18 10.35
N THR A 131 -1.36 -5.60 11.43
CA THR A 131 -2.75 -5.81 11.80
C THR A 131 -3.60 -4.59 11.44
N GLY A 132 -4.80 -4.81 10.90
CA GLY A 132 -5.66 -3.76 10.38
C GLY A 132 -6.83 -3.37 11.27
N SER A 133 -7.37 -4.29 12.06
CA SER A 133 -8.53 -4.09 12.93
C SER A 133 -8.15 -3.89 14.39
N LEU A 134 -9.03 -3.30 15.17
CA LEU A 134 -8.94 -3.32 16.62
C LEU A 134 -9.33 -4.71 17.13
N LYS A 135 -8.63 -5.22 18.13
CA LYS A 135 -8.88 -6.49 18.80
C LYS A 135 -8.49 -6.40 20.28
N TYR A 136 -9.06 -7.24 21.10
CA TYR A 136 -8.74 -7.34 22.52
C TYR A 136 -7.60 -8.33 22.80
N VAL A 137 -7.28 -8.50 24.09
CA VAL A 137 -6.05 -9.20 24.53
C VAL A 137 -5.96 -10.63 23.98
N GLU A 138 -7.00 -11.43 24.14
CA GLU A 138 -7.01 -12.84 23.78
C GLU A 138 -6.76 -13.05 22.29
N GLU A 139 -7.51 -12.35 21.44
CA GLU A 139 -7.37 -12.43 19.99
C GLU A 139 -6.00 -11.94 19.51
N ARG A 140 -5.42 -10.96 20.23
CA ARG A 140 -4.08 -10.44 19.90
C ARG A 140 -2.97 -11.40 20.31
N ILE A 141 -3.16 -12.14 21.38
CA ILE A 141 -2.23 -13.22 21.77
C ILE A 141 -2.23 -14.31 20.69
N GLU A 142 -3.40 -14.73 20.23
CA GLU A 142 -3.52 -15.72 19.14
C GLU A 142 -2.84 -15.21 17.84
N ASP A 143 -3.05 -13.94 17.47
CA ASP A 143 -2.34 -13.32 16.33
C ASP A 143 -0.83 -13.36 16.55
N ALA A 144 -0.35 -13.02 17.74
CA ALA A 144 1.09 -12.98 18.04
C ALA A 144 1.73 -14.36 17.97
N ASP A 145 1.09 -15.39 18.50
CA ASP A 145 1.57 -16.78 18.45
C ASP A 145 1.65 -17.26 17.00
N ARG A 146 0.59 -17.04 16.21
CA ARG A 146 0.58 -17.35 14.79
C ARG A 146 1.71 -16.64 14.05
N PHE A 147 1.94 -15.35 14.26
CA PHE A 147 3.02 -14.62 13.59
C PHE A 147 4.41 -15.10 13.98
N ILE A 148 4.60 -15.56 15.24
CA ILE A 148 5.85 -16.21 15.65
C ILE A 148 6.05 -17.52 14.89
N GLU A 149 5.01 -18.35 14.77
CA GLU A 149 5.05 -19.62 14.01
C GLU A 149 5.34 -19.38 12.51
N GLU A 150 4.74 -18.35 11.92
CA GLU A 150 5.01 -17.90 10.53
C GLU A 150 6.42 -17.31 10.34
N GLY A 151 7.17 -17.10 11.43
CA GLY A 151 8.56 -16.64 11.41
C GLY A 151 8.77 -15.12 11.42
N PHE A 152 7.71 -14.33 11.63
CA PHE A 152 7.85 -12.89 11.81
C PHE A 152 8.64 -12.57 13.09
N LYS A 153 9.40 -11.46 13.04
CA LYS A 153 10.17 -10.94 14.16
C LYS A 153 9.60 -9.67 14.76
N MET A 154 8.58 -9.13 14.11
CA MET A 154 7.87 -7.94 14.56
C MET A 154 6.41 -8.01 14.11
N MET A 155 5.50 -7.53 14.98
CA MET A 155 4.12 -7.23 14.60
C MET A 155 3.84 -5.74 14.79
N LYS A 156 2.94 -5.20 13.97
CA LYS A 156 2.39 -3.85 14.11
C LYS A 156 0.94 -3.94 14.54
N LEU A 157 0.66 -3.45 15.74
CA LEU A 157 -0.66 -3.42 16.32
C LEU A 157 -1.44 -2.20 15.87
N ARG A 158 -2.68 -2.41 15.48
CA ARG A 158 -3.65 -1.32 15.41
C ARG A 158 -4.08 -0.95 16.82
N ALA A 159 -3.91 0.32 17.20
CA ALA A 159 -4.29 0.88 18.49
C ALA A 159 -5.04 2.19 18.26
N HIS A 160 -6.01 2.48 18.98
CA HIS A 160 -6.84 3.66 19.17
C HIS A 160 -8.27 3.30 19.60
N HIS A 161 -8.36 2.37 20.56
CA HIS A 161 -9.63 2.13 21.24
C HIS A 161 -10.18 3.44 21.82
N ASP A 162 -11.47 3.44 22.13
CA ASP A 162 -12.12 4.63 22.71
C ASP A 162 -11.51 5.01 24.06
N ASP A 163 -11.16 4.03 24.87
CA ASP A 163 -10.32 4.21 26.05
C ASP A 163 -8.86 3.91 25.68
N PRO A 164 -7.93 4.86 25.73
CA PRO A 164 -6.51 4.62 25.45
C PRO A 164 -5.84 3.68 26.45
N PHE A 165 -6.40 3.49 27.65
CA PHE A 165 -5.88 2.52 28.61
C PHE A 165 -6.12 1.08 28.19
N GLU A 166 -7.13 0.80 27.34
CA GLU A 166 -7.29 -0.51 26.72
C GLU A 166 -6.12 -0.83 25.78
N ASP A 167 -5.66 0.15 25.00
CA ASP A 167 -4.46 -0.04 24.15
C ASP A 167 -3.23 -0.35 24.99
N VAL A 168 -3.02 0.35 26.11
CA VAL A 168 -1.91 0.10 27.05
C VAL A 168 -1.98 -1.31 27.63
N LYS A 169 -3.17 -1.73 28.07
CA LYS A 169 -3.43 -3.08 28.62
C LYS A 169 -3.13 -4.17 27.59
N ILE A 170 -3.62 -4.01 26.37
CA ILE A 170 -3.40 -4.97 25.26
C ILE A 170 -1.92 -5.09 24.95
N ILE A 171 -1.23 -3.97 24.75
CA ILE A 171 0.21 -3.94 24.45
C ILE A 171 1.02 -4.58 25.56
N GLY A 172 0.69 -4.26 26.83
CA GLY A 172 1.34 -4.83 28.00
C GLY A 172 1.17 -6.35 28.11
N ALA A 173 -0.04 -6.84 27.88
CA ALA A 173 -0.36 -8.25 27.91
C ALA A 173 0.38 -9.03 26.81
N ILE A 174 0.38 -8.52 25.58
CA ILE A 174 1.09 -9.14 24.47
C ILE A 174 2.59 -9.16 24.74
N LYS A 175 3.17 -8.05 25.22
CA LYS A 175 4.61 -7.98 25.52
C LYS A 175 5.00 -8.94 26.62
N ALA A 176 4.16 -9.10 27.65
CA ALA A 176 4.37 -10.08 28.72
C ALA A 176 4.33 -11.52 28.19
N HIS A 177 3.43 -11.81 27.24
CA HIS A 177 3.28 -13.14 26.65
C HIS A 177 4.43 -13.50 25.70
N VAL A 178 4.76 -12.62 24.76
CA VAL A 178 5.75 -12.94 23.71
C VAL A 178 7.21 -12.72 24.13
N GLY A 179 7.45 -11.93 25.18
CA GLY A 179 8.80 -11.59 25.63
C GLY A 179 9.63 -10.97 24.50
N ASP A 180 10.80 -11.55 24.24
CA ASP A 180 11.72 -11.08 23.18
C ASP A 180 11.55 -11.84 21.85
N LYS A 181 10.62 -12.79 21.75
CA LYS A 181 10.36 -13.57 20.54
C LYS A 181 9.79 -12.70 19.42
N LEU A 182 9.01 -11.67 19.76
CA LEU A 182 8.34 -10.78 18.81
C LEU A 182 8.45 -9.32 19.28
N LYS A 183 8.95 -8.45 18.42
CA LYS A 183 8.92 -7.00 18.65
C LYS A 183 7.52 -6.45 18.35
N ILE A 184 7.11 -5.46 19.13
CA ILE A 184 5.80 -4.82 18.98
C ILE A 184 6.03 -3.37 18.53
N SER A 185 5.34 -2.97 17.48
CA SER A 185 5.13 -1.58 17.10
C SER A 185 3.64 -1.26 17.14
N VAL A 186 3.31 0.01 17.28
CA VAL A 186 1.93 0.48 17.40
C VAL A 186 1.65 1.50 16.29
N ASP A 187 0.50 1.36 15.67
CA ASP A 187 0.00 2.28 14.65
C ASP A 187 -1.43 2.70 15.00
N ALA A 188 -1.57 3.94 15.47
CA ALA A 188 -2.87 4.54 15.74
C ALA A 188 -3.53 5.09 14.46
N ASN A 189 -2.80 5.09 13.34
CA ASN A 189 -3.19 5.80 12.13
C ASN A 189 -3.60 7.25 12.46
N GLN A 190 -4.80 7.63 12.06
CA GLN A 190 -5.39 8.95 12.29
C GLN A 190 -6.44 8.93 13.41
N GLY A 191 -6.52 7.83 14.17
CA GLY A 191 -7.57 7.63 15.18
C GLY A 191 -7.61 8.72 16.24
N TRP A 192 -6.46 9.16 16.74
CA TRP A 192 -6.41 10.22 17.77
C TRP A 192 -6.61 11.62 17.20
N PHE A 193 -6.39 11.83 15.92
CA PHE A 193 -6.56 13.10 15.25
C PHE A 193 -8.04 13.39 14.93
N PHE A 194 -8.72 12.41 14.31
CA PHE A 194 -10.10 12.60 13.86
C PHE A 194 -11.16 12.47 14.95
N THR A 195 -10.88 11.70 15.99
CA THR A 195 -11.86 11.47 17.06
C THR A 195 -11.80 12.51 18.18
N GLY A 196 -10.90 13.49 18.09
CA GLY A 196 -10.71 14.48 19.15
C GLY A 196 -10.19 13.89 20.47
N LYS A 197 -9.74 12.65 20.46
CA LYS A 197 -9.14 11.99 21.63
C LYS A 197 -7.82 12.67 21.95
N ARG A 198 -7.71 13.21 23.14
CA ARG A 198 -6.47 13.82 23.62
C ARG A 198 -5.51 12.70 23.99
N THR A 199 -4.28 12.79 23.53
CA THR A 199 -3.18 11.99 24.07
C THR A 199 -3.09 12.28 25.56
N VAL A 200 -3.22 11.26 26.38
CA VAL A 200 -2.93 11.38 27.81
C VAL A 200 -1.40 11.37 27.89
N ALA A 201 -0.83 12.52 28.27
CA ALA A 201 0.60 12.66 28.50
C ALA A 201 0.99 12.02 29.82
#